data_ce083df59b7e9bde943fadb7f3a60123
#
_entry.id   ce083df59b7e9bde943fadb7f3a60123
#
_cell.length_a   1.000
_cell.length_b   1.000
_cell.length_c   1.000
_cell.angle_alpha   90.00
_cell.angle_beta   90.00
_cell.angle_gamma   90.00
#
_symmetry.space_group_name_H-M   'P 1'
#
loop_
_entity.id
_entity.type
_entity.pdbx_description
1 polymer ?
#
loop_
_entity_poly.entity_id
_entity_poly.type
_entity_poly.pdbx_seq_one_letter_code
_entity_poly.pdbx_strand_id
1 'polypeptide(L)'
;MSGNAAAPSVLHAAGAEDADLLIAVTQSDQTNLCACRVAKTVFNIPTRIARLRSADYAEHPELLDDNNFAVDHSICPEQIVTDYIRKLIEFPEALQVLEFAEGMVTMIAVKAFEGGLLVGKPLKTIPLRLPNIDARVAAIFRRDQSIIPSGDTIIESGDEVFIIAATSHIRKVMSELRRMDKPIKRVIIAGGGNIGFRLARAIEKSFNVKLISAQIFQASCKTGLSFDRLTALRPA
;
A
#
# COMPACT_ATOMS: atom_id res chain seq x y z
N MET A 1 -7.32 12.84 28.64
CA MET A 1 -6.34 12.41 29.65
C MET A 1 -4.95 12.44 29.04
N SER A 2 -3.93 12.85 29.79
CA SER A 2 -2.54 12.89 29.31
C SER A 2 -1.69 12.00 30.22
N GLY A 3 -0.82 11.16 29.64
CA GLY A 3 0.06 10.28 30.41
C GLY A 3 0.81 9.28 29.54
N ASN A 4 1.64 8.45 30.18
CA ASN A 4 2.34 7.38 29.50
C ASN A 4 1.37 6.19 29.28
N ALA A 5 1.06 5.89 28.02
CA ALA A 5 0.13 4.82 27.64
C ALA A 5 0.59 3.40 28.07
N ALA A 6 1.88 3.21 28.40
CA ALA A 6 2.40 1.94 28.92
C ALA A 6 2.26 1.80 30.45
N ALA A 7 1.82 2.85 31.17
CA ALA A 7 1.67 2.81 32.63
C ALA A 7 0.30 2.22 33.01
N PRO A 8 0.25 1.15 33.85
CA PRO A 8 -1.02 0.54 34.29
C PRO A 8 -1.98 1.52 34.94
N SER A 9 -1.47 2.47 35.74
CA SER A 9 -2.30 3.48 36.41
C SER A 9 -2.99 4.43 35.43
N VAL A 10 -2.34 4.75 34.31
CA VAL A 10 -2.91 5.61 33.25
C VAL A 10 -3.99 4.85 32.49
N LEU A 11 -3.75 3.58 32.16
CA LEU A 11 -4.74 2.72 31.51
C LEU A 11 -5.96 2.48 32.44
N HIS A 12 -5.73 2.20 33.72
CA HIS A 12 -6.81 2.07 34.71
C HIS A 12 -7.67 3.34 34.77
N ALA A 13 -7.02 4.51 34.92
CA ALA A 13 -7.73 5.79 34.95
C ALA A 13 -8.48 6.11 33.62
N ALA A 14 -8.08 5.48 32.52
CA ALA A 14 -8.77 5.58 31.24
C ALA A 14 -9.95 4.59 31.07
N GLY A 15 -10.23 3.73 32.07
CA GLY A 15 -11.30 2.76 32.03
C GLY A 15 -10.92 1.43 31.33
N ALA A 16 -9.64 1.04 31.44
CA ALA A 16 -9.15 -0.19 30.78
C ALA A 16 -9.83 -1.47 31.30
N GLU A 17 -10.43 -1.44 32.49
CA GLU A 17 -11.13 -2.59 33.07
C GLU A 17 -12.37 -3.00 32.29
N ASP A 18 -13.05 -2.03 31.66
CA ASP A 18 -14.27 -2.24 30.87
C ASP A 18 -14.04 -2.16 29.34
N ALA A 19 -12.76 -2.13 28.92
CA ALA A 19 -12.43 -1.95 27.51
C ALA A 19 -12.43 -3.29 26.74
N ASP A 20 -13.10 -3.32 25.60
CA ASP A 20 -13.12 -4.45 24.68
C ASP A 20 -11.95 -4.44 23.69
N LEU A 21 -11.35 -3.28 23.49
CA LEU A 21 -10.31 -3.07 22.48
C LEU A 21 -9.29 -2.01 22.96
N LEU A 22 -7.99 -2.33 22.82
CA LEU A 22 -6.92 -1.35 22.91
C LEU A 22 -6.34 -1.05 21.54
N ILE A 23 -6.20 0.22 21.19
CA ILE A 23 -5.46 0.69 20.00
C ILE A 23 -4.28 1.54 20.46
N ALA A 24 -3.08 0.97 20.40
CA ALA A 24 -1.83 1.62 20.79
C ALA A 24 -1.15 2.24 19.56
N VAL A 25 -1.28 3.56 19.38
CA VAL A 25 -0.81 4.29 18.18
C VAL A 25 0.09 5.48 18.53
N THR A 26 0.85 5.37 19.62
CA THR A 26 1.83 6.40 20.03
C THR A 26 2.99 6.51 19.03
N GLN A 27 3.89 7.46 19.24
CA GLN A 27 5.07 7.61 18.39
C GLN A 27 6.18 6.58 18.66
N SER A 28 6.09 5.81 19.74
CA SER A 28 7.08 4.83 20.15
C SER A 28 6.53 3.41 20.02
N ASP A 29 7.19 2.57 19.23
CA ASP A 29 6.86 1.15 19.08
C ASP A 29 6.95 0.42 20.42
N GLN A 30 7.97 0.74 21.24
CA GLN A 30 8.15 0.15 22.55
C GLN A 30 6.98 0.49 23.48
N THR A 31 6.51 1.74 23.47
CA THR A 31 5.34 2.14 24.26
C THR A 31 4.08 1.41 23.81
N ASN A 32 3.90 1.24 22.48
CA ASN A 32 2.75 0.53 21.92
C ASN A 32 2.76 -0.96 22.31
N LEU A 33 3.92 -1.61 22.24
CA LEU A 33 4.10 -3.00 22.64
C LEU A 33 3.86 -3.19 24.16
N CYS A 34 4.45 -2.31 24.97
CA CYS A 34 4.24 -2.34 26.43
C CYS A 34 2.77 -2.11 26.80
N ALA A 35 2.08 -1.18 26.12
CA ALA A 35 0.66 -0.92 26.36
C ALA A 35 -0.19 -2.16 26.06
N CYS A 36 0.08 -2.86 24.95
CA CYS A 36 -0.62 -4.12 24.62
C CYS A 36 -0.35 -5.20 25.68
N ARG A 37 0.91 -5.34 26.13
CA ARG A 37 1.25 -6.32 27.17
C ARG A 37 0.55 -6.02 28.49
N VAL A 38 0.53 -4.76 28.93
CA VAL A 38 -0.17 -4.34 30.15
C VAL A 38 -1.68 -4.57 30.01
N ALA A 39 -2.26 -4.20 28.87
CA ALA A 39 -3.68 -4.41 28.58
C ALA A 39 -4.09 -5.88 28.68
N LYS A 40 -3.25 -6.79 28.18
CA LYS A 40 -3.47 -8.23 28.31
C LYS A 40 -3.33 -8.72 29.74
N THR A 41 -2.21 -8.36 30.37
CA THR A 41 -1.81 -9.01 31.64
C THR A 41 -2.56 -8.47 32.84
N VAL A 42 -2.86 -7.16 32.85
CA VAL A 42 -3.48 -6.48 34.01
C VAL A 42 -4.99 -6.36 33.86
N PHE A 43 -5.45 -6.04 32.66
CA PHE A 43 -6.87 -5.71 32.39
C PHE A 43 -7.60 -6.77 31.55
N ASN A 44 -6.87 -7.76 31.02
CA ASN A 44 -7.42 -8.83 30.20
C ASN A 44 -8.25 -8.34 28.99
N ILE A 45 -7.85 -7.20 28.40
CA ILE A 45 -8.51 -6.65 27.19
C ILE A 45 -8.39 -7.67 26.05
N PRO A 46 -9.51 -8.09 25.43
CA PRO A 46 -9.52 -9.22 24.50
C PRO A 46 -8.84 -8.93 23.16
N THR A 47 -8.87 -7.68 22.68
CA THR A 47 -8.31 -7.31 21.37
C THR A 47 -7.33 -6.14 21.53
N ARG A 48 -6.13 -6.29 20.93
CA ARG A 48 -5.06 -5.30 21.05
C ARG A 48 -4.42 -5.06 19.70
N ILE A 49 -4.47 -3.80 19.25
CA ILE A 49 -3.90 -3.35 17.98
C ILE A 49 -2.71 -2.44 18.29
N ALA A 50 -1.55 -2.70 17.68
CA ALA A 50 -0.36 -1.86 17.86
C ALA A 50 0.13 -1.28 16.52
N ARG A 51 0.48 0.01 16.55
CA ARG A 51 1.26 0.62 15.47
C ARG A 51 2.73 0.29 15.68
N LEU A 52 3.36 -0.36 14.70
CA LEU A 52 4.77 -0.71 14.69
C LEU A 52 5.42 -0.16 13.41
N ARG A 53 6.40 0.73 13.57
CA ARG A 53 7.11 1.38 12.46
C ARG A 53 8.35 0.62 12.03
N SER A 54 9.04 -0.02 12.99
CA SER A 54 10.25 -0.77 12.69
C SER A 54 9.92 -2.04 11.91
N ALA A 55 10.70 -2.31 10.86
CA ALA A 55 10.62 -3.55 10.11
C ALA A 55 11.06 -4.75 10.96
N ASP A 56 11.91 -4.52 11.98
CA ASP A 56 12.45 -5.59 12.83
C ASP A 56 11.33 -6.41 13.51
N TYR A 57 10.24 -5.75 13.91
CA TYR A 57 9.09 -6.47 14.51
C TYR A 57 8.30 -7.29 13.49
N ALA A 58 8.30 -6.90 12.22
CA ALA A 58 7.66 -7.67 11.15
C ALA A 58 8.48 -8.92 10.78
N GLU A 59 9.80 -8.87 10.97
CA GLU A 59 10.72 -9.99 10.77
C GLU A 59 10.68 -11.00 11.93
N HIS A 60 10.11 -10.60 13.09
CA HIS A 60 10.01 -11.38 14.32
C HIS A 60 8.56 -11.47 14.82
N PRO A 61 7.65 -12.13 14.08
CA PRO A 61 6.24 -12.23 14.46
C PRO A 61 6.03 -12.94 15.80
N GLU A 62 6.96 -13.81 16.22
CA GLU A 62 6.94 -14.49 17.51
C GLU A 62 6.94 -13.52 18.70
N LEU A 63 7.48 -12.31 18.54
CA LEU A 63 7.43 -11.27 19.58
C LEU A 63 6.01 -10.74 19.83
N LEU A 64 5.13 -10.88 18.85
CA LEU A 64 3.76 -10.35 18.93
C LEU A 64 2.78 -11.31 19.59
N ASP A 65 3.17 -12.57 19.76
CA ASP A 65 2.35 -13.62 20.35
C ASP A 65 1.84 -13.27 21.75
N ASP A 66 0.76 -13.92 22.17
CA ASP A 66 0.09 -13.73 23.46
C ASP A 66 1.03 -13.94 24.67
N ASN A 67 2.05 -14.79 24.54
CA ASN A 67 3.05 -15.02 25.59
C ASN A 67 4.10 -13.90 25.69
N ASN A 68 4.28 -13.12 24.61
CA ASN A 68 5.25 -12.05 24.52
C ASN A 68 4.56 -10.68 24.65
N PHE A 69 4.48 -9.88 23.59
CA PHE A 69 3.87 -8.54 23.66
C PHE A 69 2.33 -8.55 23.52
N ALA A 70 1.75 -9.69 23.16
CA ALA A 70 0.31 -9.89 23.09
C ALA A 70 -0.39 -8.88 22.16
N VAL A 71 0.11 -8.76 20.94
CA VAL A 71 -0.45 -7.90 19.87
C VAL A 71 -1.23 -8.76 18.90
N ASP A 72 -2.54 -8.59 18.83
CA ASP A 72 -3.39 -9.36 17.90
C ASP A 72 -3.25 -8.86 16.47
N HIS A 73 -3.12 -7.53 16.29
CA HIS A 73 -2.93 -6.93 14.96
C HIS A 73 -1.89 -5.82 15.01
N SER A 74 -0.90 -5.91 14.14
CA SER A 74 0.09 -4.84 13.96
C SER A 74 -0.20 -4.03 12.69
N ILE A 75 -0.03 -2.71 12.77
CA ILE A 75 -0.23 -1.78 11.65
C ILE A 75 1.07 -1.01 11.44
N CYS A 76 1.63 -1.06 10.23
CA CYS A 76 2.74 -0.23 9.79
C CYS A 76 2.26 0.71 8.67
N PRO A 77 1.83 1.94 8.97
CA PRO A 77 1.34 2.88 7.96
C PRO A 77 2.38 3.17 6.88
N GLU A 78 3.66 3.23 7.26
CA GLU A 78 4.77 3.48 6.34
C GLU A 78 4.92 2.37 5.29
N GLN A 79 4.65 1.11 5.67
CA GLN A 79 4.66 -0.02 4.74
C GLN A 79 3.46 0.03 3.79
N ILE A 80 2.27 0.31 4.32
CA ILE A 80 1.04 0.42 3.52
C ILE A 80 1.21 1.50 2.43
N VAL A 81 1.73 2.67 2.81
CA VAL A 81 1.99 3.77 1.86
C VAL A 81 3.08 3.37 0.85
N THR A 82 4.14 2.70 1.29
CA THR A 82 5.22 2.22 0.41
C THR A 82 4.68 1.25 -0.65
N ASP A 83 3.88 0.28 -0.22
CA ASP A 83 3.28 -0.72 -1.13
C ASP A 83 2.30 -0.08 -2.11
N TYR A 84 1.52 0.89 -1.65
CA TYR A 84 0.62 1.64 -2.51
C TYR A 84 1.39 2.42 -3.59
N ILE A 85 2.43 3.17 -3.21
CA ILE A 85 3.26 3.93 -4.16
C ILE A 85 3.97 2.98 -5.13
N ARG A 86 4.49 1.83 -4.65
CA ARG A 86 5.11 0.81 -5.49
C ARG A 86 4.16 0.34 -6.59
N LYS A 87 2.91 0.05 -6.25
CA LYS A 87 1.87 -0.34 -7.21
C LYS A 87 1.59 0.74 -8.25
N LEU A 88 1.54 2.01 -7.83
CA LEU A 88 1.38 3.13 -8.77
C LEU A 88 2.58 3.29 -9.72
N ILE A 89 3.79 2.96 -9.27
CA ILE A 89 4.98 2.96 -10.13
C ILE A 89 4.95 1.78 -11.11
N GLU A 90 4.48 0.62 -10.68
CA GLU A 90 4.30 -0.56 -11.53
C GLU A 90 3.20 -0.36 -12.59
N PHE A 91 2.16 0.41 -12.24
CA PHE A 91 1.03 0.76 -13.10
C PHE A 91 0.85 2.29 -13.17
N PRO A 92 1.76 3.02 -13.82
CA PRO A 92 1.84 4.49 -13.72
C PRO A 92 0.61 5.23 -14.26
N GLU A 93 -0.25 4.52 -14.96
CA GLU A 93 -1.46 5.05 -15.57
C GLU A 93 -2.72 4.69 -14.82
N ALA A 94 -2.58 3.91 -13.74
CA ALA A 94 -3.68 3.55 -12.87
C ALA A 94 -4.02 4.71 -11.94
N LEU A 95 -5.30 5.00 -11.80
CA LEU A 95 -5.82 5.87 -10.75
C LEU A 95 -5.83 5.15 -9.39
N GLN A 96 -6.09 3.84 -9.42
CA GLN A 96 -6.13 2.99 -8.25
C GLN A 96 -5.78 1.55 -8.61
N VAL A 97 -5.09 0.86 -7.71
CA VAL A 97 -4.75 -0.57 -7.83
C VAL A 97 -5.08 -1.26 -6.51
N LEU A 98 -6.00 -2.22 -6.53
CA LEU A 98 -6.40 -3.02 -5.39
C LEU A 98 -6.18 -4.50 -5.71
N GLU A 99 -5.50 -5.21 -4.82
CA GLU A 99 -5.26 -6.64 -4.95
C GLU A 99 -6.19 -7.43 -4.02
N PHE A 100 -6.67 -8.56 -4.51
CA PHE A 100 -7.52 -9.52 -3.83
C PHE A 100 -6.92 -10.93 -3.94
N ALA A 101 -7.37 -11.83 -3.07
CA ALA A 101 -6.97 -13.22 -3.08
C ALA A 101 -5.44 -13.37 -3.12
N GLU A 102 -4.75 -12.78 -2.14
CA GLU A 102 -3.28 -12.84 -2.00
C GLU A 102 -2.51 -12.39 -3.26
N GLY A 103 -3.07 -11.40 -3.98
CA GLY A 103 -2.46 -10.84 -5.18
C GLY A 103 -2.73 -11.64 -6.47
N MET A 104 -3.59 -12.66 -6.44
CA MET A 104 -3.98 -13.40 -7.65
C MET A 104 -4.91 -12.60 -8.56
N VAL A 105 -5.76 -11.77 -7.97
CA VAL A 105 -6.74 -10.94 -8.67
C VAL A 105 -6.47 -9.48 -8.38
N THR A 106 -6.47 -8.65 -9.40
CA THR A 106 -6.31 -7.20 -9.27
C THR A 106 -7.50 -6.46 -9.85
N MET A 107 -8.00 -5.50 -9.10
CA MET A 107 -8.89 -4.47 -9.59
C MET A 107 -8.08 -3.21 -9.86
N ILE A 108 -8.23 -2.65 -11.04
CA ILE A 108 -7.55 -1.44 -11.44
C ILE A 108 -8.55 -0.41 -11.93
N ALA A 109 -8.38 0.84 -11.51
CA ALA A 109 -9.11 1.97 -12.05
C ALA A 109 -8.20 2.72 -13.03
N VAL A 110 -8.66 2.90 -14.26
CA VAL A 110 -7.94 3.62 -15.31
C VAL A 110 -8.85 4.62 -15.99
N LYS A 111 -8.29 5.76 -16.39
CA LYS A 111 -9.01 6.73 -17.20
C LYS A 111 -8.96 6.31 -18.68
N ALA A 112 -10.12 6.20 -19.31
CA ALA A 112 -10.21 5.90 -20.73
C ALA A 112 -9.79 7.12 -21.56
N PHE A 113 -8.90 6.93 -22.53
CA PHE A 113 -8.43 7.98 -23.42
C PHE A 113 -8.83 7.72 -24.86
N GLU A 114 -8.99 8.80 -25.60
CA GLU A 114 -9.23 8.74 -27.04
C GLU A 114 -8.12 7.94 -27.74
N GLY A 115 -8.52 6.97 -28.56
CA GLY A 115 -7.59 6.05 -29.22
C GLY A 115 -7.34 4.73 -28.47
N GLY A 116 -7.88 4.55 -27.25
CA GLY A 116 -7.96 3.24 -26.62
C GLY A 116 -8.86 2.29 -27.43
N LEU A 117 -8.42 1.05 -27.63
CA LEU A 117 -9.09 0.10 -28.53
C LEU A 117 -10.50 -0.30 -28.08
N LEU A 118 -10.78 -0.22 -26.77
CA LEU A 118 -12.09 -0.47 -26.18
C LEU A 118 -12.97 0.79 -26.07
N VAL A 119 -12.39 1.98 -26.26
CA VAL A 119 -13.15 3.24 -26.24
C VAL A 119 -14.04 3.32 -27.47
N GLY A 120 -15.30 3.69 -27.26
CA GLY A 120 -16.33 3.69 -28.30
C GLY A 120 -16.86 2.30 -28.69
N LYS A 121 -16.52 1.25 -27.94
CA LYS A 121 -16.96 -0.13 -28.19
C LYS A 121 -17.83 -0.65 -27.05
N PRO A 122 -18.84 -1.48 -27.34
CA PRO A 122 -19.61 -2.16 -26.32
C PRO A 122 -18.76 -3.17 -25.54
N LEU A 123 -18.98 -3.30 -24.23
CA LEU A 123 -18.23 -4.20 -23.35
C LEU A 123 -18.28 -5.66 -23.77
N LYS A 124 -19.36 -6.11 -24.42
CA LYS A 124 -19.48 -7.47 -25.00
C LYS A 124 -18.38 -7.80 -26.03
N THR A 125 -17.65 -6.81 -26.53
CA THR A 125 -16.54 -7.02 -27.46
C THR A 125 -15.22 -7.35 -26.77
N ILE A 126 -15.13 -7.21 -25.43
CA ILE A 126 -13.91 -7.49 -24.66
C ILE A 126 -13.37 -8.90 -24.90
N PRO A 127 -14.18 -9.98 -24.83
CA PRO A 127 -13.68 -11.35 -25.07
C PRO A 127 -13.10 -11.57 -26.46
N LEU A 128 -13.59 -10.82 -27.46
CA LEU A 128 -13.08 -10.90 -28.83
C LEU A 128 -11.68 -10.28 -28.98
N ARG A 129 -11.40 -9.25 -28.17
CA ARG A 129 -10.11 -8.53 -28.19
C ARG A 129 -9.08 -9.12 -27.24
N LEU A 130 -9.55 -9.67 -26.16
CA LEU A 130 -8.74 -10.27 -25.10
C LEU A 130 -9.06 -11.77 -25.01
N PRO A 131 -8.77 -12.57 -26.05
CA PRO A 131 -9.01 -14.00 -26.01
C PRO A 131 -8.16 -14.62 -24.90
N ASN A 132 -8.75 -15.53 -24.14
CA ASN A 132 -8.13 -16.20 -22.98
C ASN A 132 -7.81 -15.29 -21.79
N ILE A 133 -8.37 -14.09 -21.74
CA ILE A 133 -8.27 -13.20 -20.58
C ILE A 133 -9.67 -13.00 -19.99
N ASP A 134 -9.88 -13.53 -18.79
CA ASP A 134 -11.11 -13.26 -18.05
C ASP A 134 -10.95 -11.89 -17.36
N ALA A 135 -11.51 -10.87 -17.98
CA ALA A 135 -11.55 -9.51 -17.49
C ALA A 135 -13.00 -9.02 -17.40
N ARG A 136 -13.33 -8.38 -16.30
CA ARG A 136 -14.67 -7.83 -16.05
C ARG A 136 -14.59 -6.36 -15.72
N VAL A 137 -15.40 -5.54 -16.37
CA VAL A 137 -15.63 -4.16 -15.96
C VAL A 137 -16.61 -4.18 -14.81
N ALA A 138 -16.16 -3.77 -13.62
CA ALA A 138 -16.95 -3.77 -12.39
C ALA A 138 -17.80 -2.51 -12.26
N ALA A 139 -17.26 -1.35 -12.66
CA ALA A 139 -17.94 -0.06 -12.61
C ALA A 139 -17.34 0.90 -13.63
N ILE A 140 -18.11 1.89 -14.01
CA ILE A 140 -17.66 3.03 -14.81
C ILE A 140 -18.14 4.30 -14.10
N PHE A 141 -17.23 5.26 -13.92
CA PHE A 141 -17.58 6.59 -13.47
C PHE A 141 -17.45 7.57 -14.62
N ARG A 142 -18.56 8.24 -14.93
CA ARG A 142 -18.66 9.23 -16.00
C ARG A 142 -19.25 10.51 -15.42
N ARG A 143 -18.48 11.61 -15.45
CA ARG A 143 -18.92 12.92 -14.93
C ARG A 143 -19.50 12.81 -13.51
N ASP A 144 -18.76 12.17 -12.61
CA ASP A 144 -19.10 11.91 -11.21
C ASP A 144 -20.36 11.05 -10.97
N GLN A 145 -20.84 10.36 -12.00
CA GLN A 145 -21.94 9.40 -11.89
C GLN A 145 -21.44 7.98 -12.09
N SER A 146 -21.88 7.09 -11.19
CA SER A 146 -21.59 5.65 -11.33
C SER A 146 -22.53 5.00 -12.32
N ILE A 147 -21.97 4.23 -13.24
CA ILE A 147 -22.69 3.42 -14.22
C ILE A 147 -22.43 1.95 -13.89
N ILE A 148 -23.49 1.18 -13.68
CA ILE A 148 -23.41 -0.28 -13.60
C ILE A 148 -23.29 -0.80 -15.03
N PRO A 149 -22.15 -1.43 -15.40
CA PRO A 149 -21.92 -1.81 -16.78
C PRO A 149 -22.76 -3.04 -17.19
N SER A 150 -23.27 -3.01 -18.41
CA SER A 150 -23.88 -4.15 -19.10
C SER A 150 -23.06 -4.47 -20.35
N GLY A 151 -23.36 -5.58 -21.02
CA GLY A 151 -22.67 -5.96 -22.27
C GLY A 151 -22.75 -4.89 -23.37
N ASP A 152 -23.82 -4.12 -23.41
CA ASP A 152 -24.06 -3.06 -24.40
C ASP A 152 -23.53 -1.68 -23.95
N THR A 153 -23.04 -1.56 -22.73
CA THR A 153 -22.43 -0.31 -22.25
C THR A 153 -21.19 0.02 -23.09
N ILE A 154 -21.13 1.27 -23.53
CA ILE A 154 -20.01 1.80 -24.32
C ILE A 154 -19.12 2.65 -23.41
N ILE A 155 -17.80 2.39 -23.45
CA ILE A 155 -16.82 3.22 -22.77
C ILE A 155 -16.59 4.48 -23.59
N GLU A 156 -16.68 5.65 -22.94
CA GLU A 156 -16.39 6.95 -23.54
C GLU A 156 -15.00 7.45 -23.11
N SER A 157 -14.43 8.33 -23.91
CA SER A 157 -13.19 9.04 -23.51
C SER A 157 -13.45 9.88 -22.26
N GLY A 158 -12.57 9.77 -21.27
CA GLY A 158 -12.70 10.45 -20.00
C GLY A 158 -13.37 9.63 -18.90
N ASP A 159 -13.98 8.49 -19.23
CA ASP A 159 -14.52 7.56 -18.23
C ASP A 159 -13.42 7.03 -17.30
N GLU A 160 -13.72 6.90 -16.01
CA GLU A 160 -12.92 6.11 -15.08
C GLU A 160 -13.48 4.69 -15.04
N VAL A 161 -12.72 3.75 -15.56
CA VAL A 161 -13.15 2.35 -15.74
C VAL A 161 -12.48 1.47 -14.71
N PHE A 162 -13.28 0.80 -13.90
CA PHE A 162 -12.84 -0.17 -12.91
C PHE A 162 -12.90 -1.58 -13.50
N ILE A 163 -11.74 -2.22 -13.63
CA ILE A 163 -11.63 -3.55 -14.23
C ILE A 163 -11.02 -4.52 -13.25
N ILE A 164 -11.58 -5.71 -13.21
CA ILE A 164 -11.07 -6.84 -12.43
C ILE A 164 -10.54 -7.89 -13.41
N ALA A 165 -9.32 -8.37 -13.17
CA ALA A 165 -8.71 -9.48 -13.92
C ALA A 165 -7.64 -10.18 -13.08
N ALA A 166 -7.15 -11.33 -13.56
CA ALA A 166 -5.96 -11.94 -13.01
C ALA A 166 -4.78 -10.96 -13.10
N THR A 167 -3.99 -10.84 -12.03
CA THR A 167 -2.89 -9.86 -11.90
C THR A 167 -1.90 -9.94 -13.05
N SER A 168 -1.60 -11.14 -13.55
CA SER A 168 -0.73 -11.38 -14.71
C SER A 168 -1.24 -10.76 -16.01
N HIS A 169 -2.55 -10.51 -16.12
CA HIS A 169 -3.19 -10.00 -17.32
C HIS A 169 -3.49 -8.49 -17.28
N ILE A 170 -3.36 -7.85 -16.12
CA ILE A 170 -3.76 -6.44 -15.91
C ILE A 170 -3.10 -5.50 -16.92
N ARG A 171 -1.79 -5.64 -17.17
CA ARG A 171 -1.08 -4.76 -18.15
C ARG A 171 -1.65 -4.86 -19.54
N LYS A 172 -2.05 -6.07 -19.96
CA LYS A 172 -2.65 -6.27 -21.29
C LYS A 172 -4.05 -5.66 -21.35
N VAL A 173 -4.83 -5.78 -20.28
CA VAL A 173 -6.16 -5.15 -20.18
C VAL A 173 -6.05 -3.64 -20.22
N MET A 174 -5.10 -3.04 -19.51
CA MET A 174 -4.86 -1.59 -19.54
C MET A 174 -4.54 -1.08 -20.94
N SER A 175 -3.72 -1.82 -21.68
CA SER A 175 -3.32 -1.41 -23.03
C SER A 175 -4.49 -1.31 -24.03
N GLU A 176 -5.62 -1.96 -23.75
CA GLU A 176 -6.84 -1.86 -24.56
C GLU A 176 -7.66 -0.59 -24.27
N LEU A 177 -7.49 0.02 -23.09
CA LEU A 177 -8.20 1.25 -22.71
C LEU A 177 -7.45 2.53 -23.04
N ARG A 178 -6.14 2.41 -23.12
CA ARG A 178 -5.30 3.55 -23.47
C ARG A 178 -4.01 3.09 -24.12
N ARG A 179 -3.41 4.01 -24.88
CA ARG A 179 -2.06 3.79 -25.42
C ARG A 179 -1.07 3.87 -24.26
N MET A 180 -0.40 2.75 -23.97
CA MET A 180 0.60 2.68 -22.89
C MET A 180 1.78 3.60 -23.22
N ASP A 181 2.13 4.48 -22.29
CA ASP A 181 3.34 5.28 -22.36
C ASP A 181 4.58 4.41 -22.16
N LYS A 182 5.77 4.99 -22.39
CA LYS A 182 7.03 4.28 -22.19
C LYS A 182 7.15 3.84 -20.72
N PRO A 183 7.57 2.59 -20.46
CA PRO A 183 7.72 2.11 -19.09
C PRO A 183 8.67 3.02 -18.29
N ILE A 184 8.32 3.29 -17.04
CA ILE A 184 9.18 4.01 -16.12
C ILE A 184 10.48 3.22 -15.96
N LYS A 185 11.62 3.88 -16.11
CA LYS A 185 12.94 3.28 -15.90
C LYS A 185 13.74 4.00 -14.82
N ARG A 186 13.49 5.28 -14.61
CA ARG A 186 14.23 6.13 -13.68
C ARG A 186 13.26 6.81 -12.72
N VAL A 187 13.54 6.67 -11.43
CA VAL A 187 12.71 7.22 -10.34
C VAL A 187 13.59 8.11 -9.47
N ILE A 188 13.12 9.30 -9.17
CA ILE A 188 13.75 10.20 -8.18
C ILE A 188 12.81 10.26 -6.99
N ILE A 189 13.33 9.94 -5.81
CA ILE A 189 12.61 10.03 -4.55
C ILE A 189 13.19 11.22 -3.79
N ALA A 190 12.36 12.22 -3.53
CA ALA A 190 12.71 13.37 -2.69
C ALA A 190 12.21 13.11 -1.26
N GLY A 191 13.15 12.93 -0.34
CA GLY A 191 12.89 12.61 1.06
C GLY A 191 13.38 11.21 1.45
N GLY A 192 14.45 11.15 2.26
CA GLY A 192 15.06 9.92 2.77
C GLY A 192 14.53 9.48 4.13
N GLY A 193 13.30 9.86 4.49
CA GLY A 193 12.62 9.36 5.70
C GLY A 193 12.16 7.90 5.56
N ASN A 194 11.41 7.43 6.55
CA ASN A 194 10.99 6.03 6.63
C ASN A 194 10.29 5.52 5.35
N ILE A 195 9.39 6.31 4.77
CA ILE A 195 8.68 5.93 3.53
C ILE A 195 9.62 5.95 2.33
N GLY A 196 10.37 7.05 2.14
CA GLY A 196 11.25 7.19 0.97
C GLY A 196 12.36 6.15 0.93
N PHE A 197 12.94 5.81 2.07
CA PHE A 197 13.97 4.77 2.17
C PHE A 197 13.39 3.37 1.90
N ARG A 198 12.24 3.03 2.50
CA ARG A 198 11.53 1.77 2.24
C ARG A 198 11.15 1.62 0.77
N LEU A 199 10.61 2.69 0.17
CA LEU A 199 10.25 2.70 -1.23
C LEU A 199 11.48 2.51 -2.12
N ALA A 200 12.57 3.21 -1.87
CA ALA A 200 13.82 3.04 -2.62
C ALA A 200 14.27 1.58 -2.62
N ARG A 201 14.31 0.94 -1.44
CA ARG A 201 14.67 -0.49 -1.30
C ARG A 201 13.69 -1.42 -2.02
N ALA A 202 12.39 -1.13 -1.96
CA ALA A 202 11.37 -1.96 -2.59
C ALA A 202 11.46 -1.97 -4.12
N ILE A 203 11.92 -0.88 -4.75
CA ILE A 203 11.93 -0.72 -6.20
C ILE A 203 13.31 -0.72 -6.86
N GLU A 204 14.42 -0.66 -6.10
CA GLU A 204 15.79 -0.55 -6.64
C GLU A 204 16.20 -1.71 -7.56
N LYS A 205 15.63 -2.89 -7.37
CA LYS A 205 15.90 -4.06 -8.22
C LYS A 205 15.29 -3.94 -9.61
N SER A 206 14.19 -3.17 -9.74
CA SER A 206 13.40 -3.05 -10.97
C SER A 206 13.60 -1.71 -11.68
N PHE A 207 14.03 -0.68 -10.96
CA PHE A 207 14.15 0.70 -11.45
C PHE A 207 15.52 1.30 -11.11
N ASN A 208 15.95 2.27 -11.92
CA ASN A 208 17.10 3.11 -11.56
C ASN A 208 16.62 4.20 -10.60
N VAL A 209 16.95 4.07 -9.30
CA VAL A 209 16.44 4.92 -8.23
C VAL A 209 17.51 5.92 -7.78
N LYS A 210 17.12 7.19 -7.67
CA LYS A 210 17.91 8.23 -6.99
C LYS A 210 17.12 8.74 -5.79
N LEU A 211 17.72 8.64 -4.59
CA LEU A 211 17.14 9.15 -3.34
C LEU A 211 17.85 10.44 -2.94
N ILE A 212 17.07 11.51 -2.74
CA ILE A 212 17.57 12.81 -2.24
C ILE A 212 17.14 12.91 -0.78
N SER A 213 18.11 13.05 0.13
CA SER A 213 17.87 13.24 1.56
C SER A 213 18.72 14.35 2.12
N ALA A 214 18.13 15.21 2.96
CA ALA A 214 18.86 16.24 3.70
C ALA A 214 19.63 15.66 4.91
N GLN A 215 19.22 14.49 5.41
CA GLN A 215 19.92 13.76 6.47
C GLN A 215 20.61 12.55 5.87
N ILE A 216 21.91 12.40 6.13
CA ILE A 216 22.62 11.15 5.88
C ILE A 216 22.07 10.16 6.91
N PHE A 217 21.13 9.32 6.50
CA PHE A 217 20.72 8.19 7.31
C PHE A 217 21.97 7.30 7.44
N GLN A 218 22.52 7.20 8.63
CA GLN A 218 23.45 6.12 8.97
C GLN A 218 22.68 4.82 8.90
N ALA A 219 22.48 4.31 7.70
CA ALA A 219 22.05 2.95 7.49
C ALA A 219 23.17 2.09 8.04
N SER A 220 22.91 1.45 9.17
CA SER A 220 23.73 0.39 9.72
C SER A 220 24.10 -0.56 8.59
N CYS A 221 25.36 -0.65 8.27
CA CYS A 221 25.98 -1.33 7.15
C CYS A 221 25.84 -2.87 7.29
N LYS A 222 24.65 -3.41 7.04
CA LYS A 222 24.42 -4.88 7.00
C LYS A 222 23.72 -5.40 5.76
N THR A 223 23.36 -4.54 4.79
CA THR A 223 22.75 -5.01 3.55
C THR A 223 23.42 -4.32 2.37
N GLY A 224 24.00 -5.12 1.47
CA GLY A 224 24.82 -4.76 0.32
C GLY A 224 24.19 -3.81 -0.70
N LEU A 225 23.76 -2.65 -0.28
CA LEU A 225 23.41 -1.52 -1.11
C LEU A 225 24.72 -0.93 -1.65
N SER A 226 24.98 -1.04 -2.95
CA SER A 226 26.06 -0.29 -3.58
C SER A 226 25.71 1.20 -3.50
N PHE A 227 26.44 1.93 -2.68
CA PHE A 227 26.32 3.39 -2.48
C PHE A 227 26.48 4.21 -3.77
N ASP A 228 26.95 3.61 -4.85
CA ASP A 228 27.12 4.25 -6.17
C ASP A 228 25.82 4.69 -6.86
N ARG A 229 24.65 4.25 -6.36
CA ARG A 229 23.34 4.65 -6.89
C ARG A 229 22.58 5.66 -6.04
N LEU A 230 23.06 5.96 -4.84
CA LEU A 230 22.47 6.93 -3.92
C LEU A 230 23.29 8.21 -3.89
N THR A 231 22.89 9.24 -4.61
CA THR A 231 23.56 10.54 -4.55
C THR A 231 22.97 11.37 -3.41
N ALA A 232 23.62 11.39 -2.24
CA ALA A 232 23.31 12.34 -1.19
C ALA A 232 23.87 13.71 -1.59
N LEU A 233 23.01 14.65 -1.95
CA LEU A 233 23.43 16.05 -2.10
C LEU A 233 23.62 16.65 -0.69
N ARG A 234 24.84 17.07 -0.35
CA ARG A 234 25.07 17.89 0.83
C ARG A 234 24.48 19.27 0.59
N PRO A 235 23.78 19.87 1.59
CA PRO A 235 23.46 21.27 1.52
C PRO A 235 24.77 22.07 1.50
N ALA A 236 24.81 23.14 0.67
CA ALA A 236 25.88 24.11 0.63
C ALA A 236 25.92 24.93 1.91
#